data_6a85679c01c343c57abbdc4eece1ae22
#
_entry.id   6a85679c01c343c57abbdc4eece1ae22
#
_cell.length_a   1.000
_cell.length_b   1.000
_cell.length_c   1.000
_cell.angle_alpha   90.00
_cell.angle_beta   90.00
_cell.angle_gamma   90.00
#
_symmetry.space_group_name_H-M   'P 1'
#
loop_
_entity.id
_entity.type
_entity.pdbx_description
1 polymer ?
#
loop_
_entity_poly.entity_id
_entity_poly.type
_entity_poly.pdbx_seq_one_letter_code
_entity_poly.pdbx_strand_id
1 'polypeptide(L)'
;MKKQISKQKKKIYIGCDVSKGYADFCILTENKELAAKDFQLDDTYEGHRKLQSIIKDIFNKNPEIEIYAAVESTGGYENNWYKTLKKLGDTCNLKITRLNPYGVNLNQKAGMKRNVTDAISAFNIAEYLIEHSNKVQYRQDDTLATLHHYWNLIKMYKKQRKELINQLEIILYNANPTLMQYRKSKLHKWFIELIILYPTATDIANANVEDLTKIPNITISKAEKIIAEAKQSVACSTDAFTKRTIIEIASQIKTLDETIKNDTEFVENELKKSKKFGDQIEILKSFIGINTVSAIGILLEIGSIERFKSVKAICCYFGLHPKFKQSGDKTSGVHMSKQGSKTMREILFNITKCAIVYNPVIKTTYEKKLSEGMSKMAAIGVCMHKTLRIIYGMLKHMQKFNPDIDKLNAERSAKKIQNKKNLSIANTIKVRRYQPFDPSSPISRKQNKKRKELNLSQCESNPQITGSKNSFPVSS
;
A
#
# COMPACT_ATOMS: atom_id res chain seq x y z
N MET A 1 20.33 49.24 7.57
CA MET A 1 20.22 47.76 7.69
C MET A 1 20.68 47.13 6.38
N LYS A 2 21.89 46.59 6.35
CA LYS A 2 22.41 45.86 5.18
C LYS A 2 21.73 44.48 5.17
N LYS A 3 20.87 44.22 4.16
CA LYS A 3 20.38 42.86 3.88
C LYS A 3 21.60 41.99 3.57
N GLN A 4 21.94 41.06 4.47
CA GLN A 4 22.84 39.96 4.12
C GLN A 4 22.17 39.15 2.99
N ILE A 5 22.70 39.31 1.80
CA ILE A 5 22.41 38.42 0.67
C ILE A 5 23.05 37.08 1.04
N SER A 6 22.26 36.15 1.49
CA SER A 6 22.74 34.78 1.71
C SER A 6 23.25 34.26 0.35
N LYS A 7 24.56 33.98 0.26
CA LYS A 7 25.14 33.31 -0.90
C LYS A 7 24.39 32.02 -1.11
N GLN A 8 23.64 31.91 -2.17
CA GLN A 8 22.87 30.70 -2.52
C GLN A 8 23.89 29.59 -2.77
N LYS A 9 23.88 28.55 -1.95
CA LYS A 9 24.78 27.41 -2.09
C LYS A 9 24.52 26.74 -3.43
N LYS A 10 25.57 26.45 -4.19
CA LYS A 10 25.46 25.69 -5.45
C LYS A 10 24.97 24.29 -5.14
N LYS A 11 24.04 23.77 -5.93
CA LYS A 11 23.50 22.43 -5.81
C LYS A 11 23.78 21.62 -7.07
N ILE A 12 24.08 20.35 -6.89
CA ILE A 12 24.14 19.38 -7.99
C ILE A 12 23.24 18.17 -7.69
N TYR A 13 22.80 17.55 -8.76
CA TYR A 13 21.82 16.47 -8.72
C TYR A 13 22.36 15.27 -9.50
N ILE A 14 22.47 14.14 -8.86
CA ILE A 14 22.99 12.89 -9.42
C ILE A 14 21.83 11.94 -9.63
N GLY A 15 21.55 11.58 -10.86
CA GLY A 15 20.66 10.48 -11.23
C GLY A 15 21.47 9.22 -11.50
N CYS A 16 21.01 8.10 -10.92
CA CYS A 16 21.62 6.78 -11.12
C CYS A 16 20.54 5.81 -11.60
N ASP A 17 20.62 5.41 -12.85
CA ASP A 17 19.82 4.32 -13.41
C ASP A 17 20.60 3.02 -13.28
N VAL A 18 19.98 2.01 -12.66
CA VAL A 18 20.66 0.78 -12.26
C VAL A 18 20.14 -0.41 -13.02
N SER A 19 21.04 -1.06 -13.74
CA SER A 19 20.87 -2.35 -14.37
C SER A 19 21.61 -3.47 -13.64
N LYS A 20 21.38 -4.71 -14.01
CA LYS A 20 22.09 -5.84 -13.41
C LYS A 20 23.55 -5.83 -13.86
N GLY A 21 24.45 -5.55 -12.91
CA GLY A 21 25.89 -5.57 -13.13
C GLY A 21 26.52 -4.21 -13.47
N TYR A 22 25.73 -3.15 -13.73
CA TYR A 22 26.26 -1.80 -14.00
C TYR A 22 25.22 -0.71 -13.65
N ALA A 23 25.65 0.53 -13.68
CA ALA A 23 24.74 1.68 -13.56
C ALA A 23 25.23 2.86 -14.41
N ASP A 24 24.26 3.61 -14.93
CA ASP A 24 24.46 4.86 -15.65
C ASP A 24 24.25 6.05 -14.73
N PHE A 25 25.14 7.04 -14.84
CA PHE A 25 25.15 8.21 -13.98
C PHE A 25 25.04 9.48 -14.83
N CYS A 26 24.16 10.38 -14.41
CA CYS A 26 24.05 11.73 -14.94
C CYS A 26 24.14 12.75 -13.80
N ILE A 27 24.96 13.78 -13.97
CA ILE A 27 25.17 14.84 -12.97
C ILE A 27 24.72 16.18 -13.55
N LEU A 28 23.67 16.77 -12.94
CA LEU A 28 23.09 18.03 -13.39
C LEU A 28 23.30 19.15 -12.37
N THR A 29 23.38 20.37 -12.90
CA THR A 29 23.25 21.60 -12.12
C THR A 29 21.77 21.90 -11.83
N GLU A 30 21.50 22.92 -11.00
CA GLU A 30 20.14 23.41 -10.72
C GLU A 30 19.39 23.85 -12.00
N ASN A 31 20.13 24.31 -13.03
CA ASN A 31 19.60 24.76 -14.34
C ASN A 31 19.41 23.58 -15.33
N LYS A 32 19.55 22.34 -14.91
CA LYS A 32 19.47 21.12 -15.74
C LYS A 32 20.60 21.00 -16.79
N GLU A 33 21.69 21.70 -16.60
CA GLU A 33 22.88 21.60 -17.43
C GLU A 33 23.77 20.47 -16.91
N LEU A 34 24.48 19.77 -17.81
CA LEU A 34 25.43 18.74 -17.44
C LEU A 34 26.59 19.35 -16.65
N ALA A 35 26.76 18.96 -15.39
CA ALA A 35 27.90 19.33 -14.57
C ALA A 35 29.14 18.46 -14.87
N ALA A 36 28.94 17.27 -15.43
CA ALA A 36 29.96 16.35 -15.92
C ALA A 36 29.37 15.54 -17.08
N LYS A 37 30.23 15.00 -17.96
CA LYS A 37 29.80 14.07 -19.00
C LYS A 37 29.18 12.83 -18.34
N ASP A 38 28.09 12.32 -18.91
CA ASP A 38 27.46 11.08 -18.48
C ASP A 38 28.44 9.91 -18.56
N PHE A 39 28.37 9.01 -17.61
CA PHE A 39 29.26 7.86 -17.51
C PHE A 39 28.55 6.64 -16.99
N GLN A 40 29.08 5.47 -17.36
CA GLN A 40 28.62 4.16 -16.92
C GLN A 40 29.72 3.51 -16.07
N LEU A 41 29.34 2.81 -15.01
CA LEU A 41 30.25 2.07 -14.15
C LEU A 41 29.71 0.67 -13.86
N ASP A 42 30.59 -0.32 -13.85
CA ASP A 42 30.25 -1.68 -13.46
C ASP A 42 30.05 -1.80 -11.95
N ASP A 43 29.15 -2.67 -11.52
CA ASP A 43 28.88 -2.96 -10.09
C ASP A 43 29.99 -3.84 -9.50
N THR A 44 31.22 -3.29 -9.51
CA THR A 44 32.48 -3.89 -9.03
C THR A 44 33.15 -2.97 -8.01
N TYR A 45 34.10 -3.51 -7.27
CA TYR A 45 34.89 -2.72 -6.32
C TYR A 45 35.53 -1.48 -6.97
N GLU A 46 36.08 -1.66 -8.17
CA GLU A 46 36.73 -0.57 -8.94
C GLU A 46 35.73 0.45 -9.41
N GLY A 47 34.55 0.03 -9.93
CA GLY A 47 33.49 0.93 -10.33
C GLY A 47 32.97 1.79 -9.16
N HIS A 48 32.77 1.19 -8.00
CA HIS A 48 32.40 1.94 -6.78
C HIS A 48 33.48 2.91 -6.30
N ARG A 49 34.77 2.51 -6.36
CA ARG A 49 35.88 3.42 -6.04
C ARG A 49 35.95 4.60 -7.02
N LYS A 50 35.73 4.35 -8.31
CA LYS A 50 35.73 5.39 -9.32
C LYS A 50 34.58 6.39 -9.09
N LEU A 51 33.38 5.92 -8.75
CA LEU A 51 32.28 6.78 -8.36
C LEU A 51 32.64 7.66 -7.17
N GLN A 52 33.25 7.05 -6.14
CA GLN A 52 33.68 7.80 -4.94
C GLN A 52 34.71 8.88 -5.29
N SER A 53 35.69 8.59 -6.16
CA SER A 53 36.68 9.56 -6.62
C SER A 53 36.01 10.73 -7.35
N ILE A 54 35.12 10.45 -8.32
CA ILE A 54 34.41 11.49 -9.06
C ILE A 54 33.65 12.44 -8.14
N ILE A 55 32.90 11.89 -7.16
CA ILE A 55 32.09 12.72 -6.25
C ILE A 55 32.99 13.50 -5.30
N LYS A 56 34.07 12.91 -4.79
CA LYS A 56 35.06 13.62 -3.95
C LYS A 56 35.75 14.74 -4.70
N ASP A 57 36.11 14.54 -5.97
CA ASP A 57 36.74 15.57 -6.80
C ASP A 57 35.79 16.76 -7.05
N ILE A 58 34.50 16.51 -7.25
CA ILE A 58 33.48 17.55 -7.36
C ILE A 58 33.36 18.33 -6.04
N PHE A 59 33.30 17.63 -4.92
CA PHE A 59 33.17 18.22 -3.59
C PHE A 59 34.44 19.02 -3.23
N ASN A 60 35.64 18.50 -3.48
CA ASN A 60 36.91 19.16 -3.18
C ASN A 60 37.09 20.46 -3.98
N LYS A 61 36.59 20.53 -5.22
CA LYS A 61 36.59 21.76 -6.02
C LYS A 61 35.68 22.84 -5.44
N ASN A 62 34.63 22.45 -4.73
CA ASN A 62 33.69 23.38 -4.09
C ASN A 62 33.06 22.77 -2.83
N PRO A 63 33.72 22.89 -1.64
CA PRO A 63 33.23 22.29 -0.41
C PRO A 63 31.89 22.81 0.12
N GLU A 64 31.42 23.96 -0.37
CA GLU A 64 30.10 24.52 -0.02
C GLU A 64 28.94 23.91 -0.84
N ILE A 65 29.24 23.05 -1.82
CA ILE A 65 28.23 22.46 -2.69
C ILE A 65 27.35 21.47 -1.92
N GLU A 66 26.05 21.50 -2.19
CA GLU A 66 25.10 20.49 -1.71
C GLU A 66 24.86 19.48 -2.83
N ILE A 67 25.09 18.18 -2.54
CA ILE A 67 24.91 17.11 -3.50
C ILE A 67 23.64 16.34 -3.18
N TYR A 68 22.78 16.19 -4.15
CA TYR A 68 21.54 15.42 -4.07
C TYR A 68 21.64 14.26 -5.05
N ALA A 69 21.46 13.03 -4.56
CA ALA A 69 21.54 11.85 -5.41
C ALA A 69 20.26 11.01 -5.30
N ALA A 70 19.89 10.34 -6.38
CA ALA A 70 18.83 9.37 -6.37
C ALA A 70 19.18 8.14 -7.20
N VAL A 71 18.73 6.99 -6.70
CA VAL A 71 18.66 5.74 -7.44
C VAL A 71 17.20 5.39 -7.69
N GLU A 72 16.90 4.76 -8.81
CA GLU A 72 15.57 4.21 -9.04
C GLU A 72 15.46 2.85 -8.34
N SER A 73 14.29 2.57 -7.73
CA SER A 73 14.04 1.28 -7.07
C SER A 73 13.77 0.19 -8.09
N THR A 74 14.77 -0.59 -8.45
CA THR A 74 14.75 -1.65 -9.48
C THR A 74 14.67 -3.07 -8.91
N GLY A 75 14.09 -3.23 -7.71
CA GLY A 75 13.89 -4.55 -7.10
C GLY A 75 15.10 -5.10 -6.33
N GLY A 76 16.09 -4.28 -6.03
CA GLY A 76 17.22 -4.60 -5.15
C GLY A 76 18.59 -4.43 -5.78
N TYR A 77 18.72 -4.33 -7.09
CA TYR A 77 19.99 -4.09 -7.77
C TYR A 77 20.61 -2.73 -7.39
N GLU A 78 19.75 -1.76 -7.07
CA GLU A 78 20.16 -0.42 -6.63
C GLU A 78 20.85 -0.39 -5.26
N ASN A 79 20.78 -1.46 -4.47
CA ASN A 79 21.23 -1.44 -3.07
C ASN A 79 22.73 -1.18 -2.92
N ASN A 80 23.58 -1.72 -3.80
CA ASN A 80 25.02 -1.54 -3.74
C ASN A 80 25.40 -0.07 -4.00
N TRP A 81 24.84 0.51 -5.05
CA TRP A 81 25.05 1.92 -5.42
C TRP A 81 24.49 2.87 -4.37
N TYR A 82 23.28 2.58 -3.87
CA TYR A 82 22.67 3.34 -2.78
C TYR A 82 23.56 3.38 -1.53
N LYS A 83 24.11 2.21 -1.11
CA LYS A 83 24.99 2.14 0.05
C LYS A 83 26.29 2.91 -0.16
N THR A 84 26.88 2.86 -1.35
CA THR A 84 28.10 3.60 -1.70
C THR A 84 27.85 5.10 -1.65
N LEU A 85 26.77 5.58 -2.26
CA LEU A 85 26.38 6.99 -2.22
C LEU A 85 26.05 7.44 -0.79
N LYS A 86 25.41 6.59 0.00
CA LYS A 86 25.08 6.91 1.40
C LYS A 86 26.33 7.10 2.25
N LYS A 87 27.37 6.26 2.09
CA LYS A 87 28.64 6.41 2.79
C LYS A 87 29.35 7.74 2.46
N LEU A 88 29.15 8.27 1.27
CA LEU A 88 29.66 9.58 0.88
C LEU A 88 28.89 10.75 1.51
N GLY A 89 27.66 10.50 2.00
CA GLY A 89 26.85 11.50 2.68
C GLY A 89 27.55 12.14 3.87
N ASP A 90 28.29 11.34 4.63
CA ASP A 90 29.01 11.80 5.83
C ASP A 90 30.25 12.64 5.50
N THR A 91 30.82 12.50 4.30
CA THR A 91 32.08 13.17 3.90
C THR A 91 31.93 14.26 2.85
N CYS A 92 30.91 14.19 2.02
CA CYS A 92 30.73 15.05 0.85
C CYS A 92 29.41 15.84 0.84
N ASN A 93 28.77 16.06 1.99
CA ASN A 93 27.47 16.75 2.09
C ASN A 93 26.44 16.21 1.06
N LEU A 94 26.39 14.88 0.89
CA LEU A 94 25.56 14.21 -0.08
C LEU A 94 24.29 13.64 0.59
N LYS A 95 23.15 13.96 0.02
CA LYS A 95 21.83 13.42 0.42
C LYS A 95 21.33 12.46 -0.64
N ILE A 96 21.11 11.21 -0.26
CA ILE A 96 20.64 10.15 -1.18
C ILE A 96 19.21 9.74 -0.91
N THR A 97 18.47 9.40 -1.96
CA THR A 97 17.12 8.84 -1.88
C THR A 97 16.91 7.71 -2.89
N ARG A 98 15.85 6.90 -2.65
CA ARG A 98 15.29 6.00 -3.65
C ARG A 98 14.03 6.61 -4.23
N LEU A 99 13.94 6.63 -5.55
CA LEU A 99 12.75 7.12 -6.27
C LEU A 99 11.85 5.97 -6.67
N ASN A 100 10.55 6.26 -6.69
CA ASN A 100 9.56 5.34 -7.23
C ASN A 100 9.61 5.40 -8.77
N PRO A 101 9.83 4.27 -9.48
CA PRO A 101 9.86 4.17 -10.93
C PRO A 101 8.64 4.80 -11.60
N TYR A 102 7.47 4.63 -11.01
CA TYR A 102 6.24 5.21 -11.54
C TYR A 102 6.28 6.75 -11.62
N GLY A 103 6.86 7.42 -10.61
CA GLY A 103 6.98 8.88 -10.59
C GLY A 103 7.95 9.39 -11.65
N VAL A 104 9.10 8.75 -11.79
CA VAL A 104 10.13 9.06 -12.80
C VAL A 104 9.57 8.86 -14.21
N ASN A 105 8.90 7.73 -14.46
CA ASN A 105 8.28 7.42 -15.76
C ASN A 105 7.17 8.43 -16.15
N LEU A 106 6.37 8.90 -15.19
CA LEU A 106 5.38 9.93 -15.46
C LEU A 106 6.04 11.26 -15.82
N ASN A 107 7.15 11.61 -15.18
CA ASN A 107 7.91 12.83 -15.49
C ASN A 107 8.50 12.78 -16.90
N GLN A 108 9.09 11.64 -17.25
CA GLN A 108 9.61 11.38 -18.60
C GLN A 108 8.51 11.50 -19.66
N LYS A 109 7.33 10.93 -19.42
CA LYS A 109 6.17 11.05 -20.34
C LYS A 109 5.67 12.49 -20.45
N ALA A 110 5.68 13.26 -19.37
CA ALA A 110 5.31 14.68 -19.39
C ALA A 110 6.27 15.50 -20.25
N GLY A 111 7.57 15.14 -20.28
CA GLY A 111 8.58 15.75 -21.15
C GLY A 111 8.49 15.31 -22.61
N MET A 112 7.50 14.47 -23.03
CA MET A 112 7.31 13.96 -24.40
C MET A 112 8.54 13.30 -25.02
N LYS A 113 9.48 12.82 -24.20
CA LYS A 113 10.69 12.14 -24.67
C LYS A 113 10.32 10.76 -25.24
N ARG A 114 10.61 10.54 -26.53
CA ARG A 114 10.24 9.30 -27.25
C ARG A 114 11.29 8.21 -27.09
N ASN A 115 12.56 8.59 -26.97
CA ASN A 115 13.67 7.65 -26.82
C ASN A 115 13.88 7.31 -25.34
N VAL A 116 14.19 6.05 -25.07
CA VAL A 116 14.52 5.54 -23.74
C VAL A 116 15.85 4.80 -23.87
N THR A 117 16.89 5.32 -23.22
CA THR A 117 18.19 4.69 -23.03
C THR A 117 18.58 4.85 -21.57
N ASP A 118 19.52 4.04 -21.09
CA ASP A 118 19.95 4.08 -19.68
C ASP A 118 20.50 5.47 -19.31
N ALA A 119 21.24 6.11 -20.21
CA ALA A 119 21.73 7.48 -20.03
C ALA A 119 20.57 8.51 -19.93
N ILE A 120 19.52 8.36 -20.76
CA ILE A 120 18.32 9.22 -20.70
C ILE A 120 17.55 8.94 -19.39
N SER A 121 17.52 7.71 -18.94
CA SER A 121 16.88 7.34 -17.67
C SER A 121 17.63 7.95 -16.48
N ALA A 122 18.96 7.89 -16.44
CA ALA A 122 19.76 8.55 -15.42
C ALA A 122 19.55 10.08 -15.42
N PHE A 123 19.48 10.71 -16.60
CA PHE A 123 19.13 12.12 -16.74
C PHE A 123 17.73 12.41 -16.14
N ASN A 124 16.72 11.61 -16.48
CA ASN A 124 15.34 11.79 -15.98
C ASN A 124 15.24 11.65 -14.47
N ILE A 125 16.06 10.78 -13.86
CA ILE A 125 16.17 10.61 -12.41
C ILE A 125 16.71 11.89 -11.77
N ALA A 126 17.79 12.49 -12.33
CA ALA A 126 18.35 13.74 -11.86
C ALA A 126 17.38 14.92 -12.07
N GLU A 127 16.73 14.99 -13.23
CA GLU A 127 15.71 16.00 -13.53
C GLU A 127 14.52 15.93 -12.57
N TYR A 128 14.06 14.72 -12.24
CA TYR A 128 13.00 14.50 -11.24
C TYR A 128 13.37 15.07 -9.87
N LEU A 129 14.63 14.92 -9.42
CA LEU A 129 15.11 15.50 -8.17
C LEU A 129 15.02 17.03 -8.17
N ILE A 130 15.34 17.68 -9.30
CA ILE A 130 15.28 19.13 -9.46
C ILE A 130 13.83 19.61 -9.39
N GLU A 131 12.96 19.04 -10.21
CA GLU A 131 11.56 19.47 -10.37
C GLU A 131 10.68 19.15 -9.18
N HIS A 132 10.97 18.06 -8.48
CA HIS A 132 10.14 17.55 -7.41
C HIS A 132 10.85 17.48 -6.05
N SER A 133 11.83 18.36 -5.81
CA SER A 133 12.59 18.42 -4.57
C SER A 133 11.73 18.44 -3.30
N ASN A 134 10.54 19.06 -3.36
CA ASN A 134 9.56 19.14 -2.27
C ASN A 134 8.83 17.80 -2.00
N LYS A 135 8.84 16.86 -2.95
CA LYS A 135 8.21 15.54 -2.83
C LYS A 135 9.20 14.44 -2.42
N VAL A 136 10.49 14.70 -2.60
CA VAL A 136 11.56 13.74 -2.33
C VAL A 136 11.93 13.73 -0.85
N GLN A 137 12.13 12.55 -0.29
CA GLN A 137 12.52 12.35 1.10
C GLN A 137 13.84 11.58 1.18
N TYR A 138 14.83 12.18 1.84
CA TYR A 138 16.20 11.66 1.94
C TYR A 138 16.46 10.80 3.19
N ARG A 139 15.44 10.56 4.02
CA ARG A 139 15.56 9.75 5.25
C ARG A 139 15.04 8.33 4.99
N GLN A 140 15.89 7.34 5.16
CA GLN A 140 15.52 5.93 5.17
C GLN A 140 16.21 5.24 6.35
N ASP A 141 15.45 4.42 7.07
CA ASP A 141 15.95 3.54 8.12
C ASP A 141 16.39 2.21 7.49
N ASP A 142 17.68 1.93 7.45
CA ASP A 142 18.23 0.74 6.79
C ASP A 142 17.85 -0.55 7.51
N THR A 143 17.67 -0.49 8.83
CA THR A 143 17.28 -1.65 9.64
C THR A 143 15.91 -2.18 9.21
N LEU A 144 14.95 -1.28 9.05
CA LEU A 144 13.61 -1.65 8.57
C LEU A 144 13.63 -2.13 7.11
N ALA A 145 14.52 -1.60 6.27
CA ALA A 145 14.64 -2.06 4.89
C ALA A 145 15.09 -3.53 4.83
N THR A 146 16.07 -3.92 5.65
CA THR A 146 16.55 -5.32 5.73
C THR A 146 15.45 -6.26 6.23
N LEU A 147 14.74 -5.87 7.29
CA LEU A 147 13.61 -6.65 7.82
C LEU A 147 12.45 -6.73 6.82
N HIS A 148 12.23 -5.68 6.02
CA HIS A 148 11.22 -5.70 4.97
C HIS A 148 11.56 -6.72 3.86
N HIS A 149 12.82 -6.87 3.47
CA HIS A 149 13.25 -7.92 2.54
C HIS A 149 12.98 -9.31 3.10
N TYR A 150 13.32 -9.54 4.37
CA TYR A 150 13.06 -10.81 5.04
C TYR A 150 11.54 -11.11 5.17
N TRP A 151 10.75 -10.08 5.45
CA TRP A 151 9.29 -10.17 5.44
C TRP A 151 8.70 -10.56 4.09
N ASN A 152 9.31 -10.10 2.99
CA ASN A 152 8.92 -10.51 1.64
C ASN A 152 9.16 -12.00 1.41
N LEU A 153 10.23 -12.58 1.97
CA LEU A 153 10.48 -14.01 1.94
C LEU A 153 9.35 -14.78 2.67
N ILE A 154 8.97 -14.35 3.87
CA ILE A 154 7.85 -14.95 4.61
C ILE A 154 6.55 -14.89 3.79
N LYS A 155 6.30 -13.81 3.08
CA LYS A 155 5.13 -13.70 2.18
C LYS A 155 5.18 -14.68 1.02
N MET A 156 6.36 -14.91 0.47
CA MET A 156 6.58 -15.92 -0.58
C MET A 156 6.26 -17.32 -0.04
N TYR A 157 6.73 -17.68 1.14
CA TYR A 157 6.40 -18.95 1.79
C TYR A 157 4.90 -19.12 2.04
N LYS A 158 4.21 -18.07 2.49
CA LYS A 158 2.75 -18.09 2.64
C LYS A 158 2.02 -18.34 1.31
N LYS A 159 2.53 -17.79 0.22
CA LYS A 159 1.97 -18.01 -1.12
C LYS A 159 2.20 -19.46 -1.58
N GLN A 160 3.41 -19.98 -1.47
CA GLN A 160 3.75 -21.37 -1.80
C GLN A 160 2.88 -22.34 -1.00
N ARG A 161 2.78 -22.13 0.31
CA ARG A 161 1.90 -22.92 1.19
C ARG A 161 0.47 -22.98 0.68
N LYS A 162 -0.09 -21.85 0.26
CA LYS A 162 -1.45 -21.80 -0.27
C LYS A 162 -1.59 -22.57 -1.57
N GLU A 163 -0.61 -22.49 -2.45
CA GLU A 163 -0.60 -23.23 -3.73
C GLU A 163 -0.52 -24.75 -3.48
N LEU A 164 0.35 -25.17 -2.57
CA LEU A 164 0.46 -26.59 -2.15
C LEU A 164 -0.84 -27.11 -1.54
N ILE A 165 -1.51 -26.32 -0.70
CA ILE A 165 -2.82 -26.70 -0.13
C ILE A 165 -3.87 -26.91 -1.21
N ASN A 166 -3.92 -26.02 -2.21
CA ASN A 166 -4.88 -26.16 -3.30
C ASN A 166 -4.60 -27.44 -4.14
N GLN A 167 -3.32 -27.76 -4.40
CA GLN A 167 -2.96 -28.98 -5.09
C GLN A 167 -3.28 -30.21 -4.26
N LEU A 168 -2.93 -30.22 -2.97
CA LEU A 168 -3.24 -31.29 -2.04
C LEU A 168 -4.73 -31.58 -2.00
N GLU A 169 -5.58 -30.55 -2.04
CA GLU A 169 -7.04 -30.68 -1.98
C GLU A 169 -7.58 -31.50 -3.14
N ILE A 170 -7.09 -31.24 -4.36
CA ILE A 170 -7.52 -31.96 -5.57
C ILE A 170 -7.08 -33.42 -5.50
N ILE A 171 -5.83 -33.68 -5.14
CA ILE A 171 -5.28 -35.04 -5.07
C ILE A 171 -5.96 -35.84 -3.95
N LEU A 172 -6.13 -35.24 -2.79
CA LEU A 172 -6.74 -35.85 -1.64
C LEU A 172 -8.24 -36.17 -1.87
N TYR A 173 -8.94 -35.33 -2.65
CA TYR A 173 -10.34 -35.61 -3.03
C TYR A 173 -10.45 -36.93 -3.82
N ASN A 174 -9.49 -37.25 -4.69
CA ASN A 174 -9.46 -38.47 -5.46
C ASN A 174 -8.95 -39.66 -4.63
N ALA A 175 -8.07 -39.45 -3.66
CA ALA A 175 -7.45 -40.46 -2.85
C ALA A 175 -8.27 -40.83 -1.59
N ASN A 176 -9.04 -39.88 -1.05
CA ASN A 176 -9.89 -40.07 0.12
C ASN A 176 -10.96 -38.94 0.19
N PRO A 177 -12.06 -39.02 -0.61
CA PRO A 177 -13.12 -38.03 -0.62
C PRO A 177 -13.83 -37.87 0.72
N THR A 178 -14.00 -38.97 1.50
CA THR A 178 -14.68 -38.94 2.79
C THR A 178 -13.91 -38.15 3.84
N LEU A 179 -12.58 -38.12 3.77
CA LEU A 179 -11.73 -37.35 4.68
C LEU A 179 -11.91 -35.85 4.52
N MET A 180 -12.37 -35.39 3.34
CA MET A 180 -12.55 -33.96 3.05
C MET A 180 -13.60 -33.27 3.93
N GLN A 181 -14.56 -34.00 4.49
CA GLN A 181 -15.54 -33.47 5.46
C GLN A 181 -14.87 -32.91 6.74
N TYR A 182 -13.71 -33.46 7.12
CA TYR A 182 -12.94 -33.01 8.27
C TYR A 182 -12.06 -31.77 7.97
N ARG A 183 -11.93 -31.43 6.69
CA ARG A 183 -11.23 -30.24 6.25
C ARG A 183 -12.11 -29.02 6.38
N LYS A 184 -12.03 -28.31 7.50
CA LYS A 184 -12.63 -26.98 7.67
C LYS A 184 -11.76 -25.92 6.98
N SER A 185 -12.13 -24.68 7.11
CA SER A 185 -11.43 -23.53 6.52
C SER A 185 -9.92 -23.44 6.84
N LYS A 186 -9.45 -24.15 7.88
CA LYS A 186 -8.04 -24.22 8.30
C LYS A 186 -7.57 -25.65 8.29
N LEU A 187 -6.39 -25.88 7.70
CA LEU A 187 -5.71 -27.15 7.73
C LEU A 187 -5.09 -27.34 9.13
N HIS A 188 -5.61 -28.27 9.90
CA HIS A 188 -5.17 -28.55 11.26
C HIS A 188 -3.96 -29.48 11.28
N LYS A 189 -3.08 -29.37 12.29
CA LYS A 189 -1.88 -30.20 12.42
C LYS A 189 -2.21 -31.71 12.41
N TRP A 190 -3.22 -32.11 13.18
CA TRP A 190 -3.63 -33.52 13.22
C TRP A 190 -4.01 -34.05 11.83
N PHE A 191 -4.62 -33.22 10.98
CA PHE A 191 -5.02 -33.64 9.64
C PHE A 191 -3.80 -33.82 8.72
N ILE A 192 -2.80 -32.96 8.84
CA ILE A 192 -1.53 -33.11 8.11
C ILE A 192 -0.81 -34.37 8.56
N GLU A 193 -0.73 -34.63 9.86
CA GLU A 193 -0.11 -35.83 10.41
C GLU A 193 -0.84 -37.08 9.97
N LEU A 194 -2.16 -37.08 9.97
CA LEU A 194 -2.96 -38.20 9.49
C LEU A 194 -2.67 -38.56 8.04
N ILE A 195 -2.66 -37.58 7.13
CA ILE A 195 -2.43 -37.83 5.69
C ILE A 195 -0.97 -38.11 5.34
N ILE A 196 0.00 -37.75 6.20
CA ILE A 196 1.39 -38.22 6.06
C ILE A 196 1.52 -39.69 6.42
N LEU A 197 0.84 -40.14 7.47
CA LEU A 197 0.91 -41.53 7.93
C LEU A 197 -0.02 -42.45 7.12
N TYR A 198 -1.19 -41.96 6.75
CA TYR A 198 -2.24 -42.69 6.06
C TYR A 198 -2.78 -41.85 4.87
N PRO A 199 -2.06 -41.79 3.74
CA PRO A 199 -2.37 -40.86 2.66
C PRO A 199 -3.64 -41.18 1.88
N THR A 200 -4.08 -42.44 1.82
CA THR A 200 -5.24 -42.84 1.03
C THR A 200 -6.34 -43.47 1.88
N ALA A 201 -7.53 -43.63 1.31
CA ALA A 201 -8.65 -44.30 1.97
C ALA A 201 -8.32 -45.74 2.31
N THR A 202 -7.60 -46.45 1.46
CA THR A 202 -7.13 -47.84 1.72
C THR A 202 -6.18 -47.93 2.90
N ASP A 203 -5.27 -46.94 3.06
CA ASP A 203 -4.35 -46.94 4.20
C ASP A 203 -5.11 -46.73 5.51
N ILE A 204 -6.07 -45.81 5.54
CA ILE A 204 -6.90 -45.52 6.72
C ILE A 204 -7.82 -46.71 7.03
N ALA A 205 -8.42 -47.35 6.01
CA ALA A 205 -9.30 -48.49 6.20
C ALA A 205 -8.61 -49.70 6.85
N ASN A 206 -7.28 -49.83 6.61
CA ASN A 206 -6.43 -50.90 7.17
C ASN A 206 -5.71 -50.48 8.46
N ALA A 207 -5.89 -49.25 8.93
CA ALA A 207 -5.24 -48.74 10.14
C ALA A 207 -5.93 -49.26 11.41
N ASN A 208 -5.15 -49.40 12.49
CA ASN A 208 -5.68 -49.75 13.82
C ASN A 208 -6.14 -48.45 14.54
N VAL A 209 -7.21 -48.58 15.32
CA VAL A 209 -7.73 -47.44 16.12
C VAL A 209 -6.68 -46.89 17.07
N GLU A 210 -5.89 -47.76 17.71
CA GLU A 210 -4.81 -47.40 18.62
C GLU A 210 -3.73 -46.54 17.95
N ASP A 211 -3.39 -46.83 16.69
CA ASP A 211 -2.36 -46.05 15.94
C ASP A 211 -2.88 -44.67 15.54
N LEU A 212 -4.15 -44.59 15.15
CA LEU A 212 -4.75 -43.29 14.84
C LEU A 212 -4.88 -42.39 16.08
N THR A 213 -5.13 -42.97 17.25
CA THR A 213 -5.25 -42.21 18.51
C THR A 213 -3.91 -41.63 19.01
N LYS A 214 -2.77 -42.12 18.51
CA LYS A 214 -1.46 -41.50 18.76
C LYS A 214 -1.31 -40.11 18.11
N ILE A 215 -2.14 -39.84 17.10
CA ILE A 215 -2.17 -38.52 16.45
C ILE A 215 -2.92 -37.52 17.35
N PRO A 216 -2.33 -36.40 17.74
CA PRO A 216 -2.98 -35.42 18.61
C PRO A 216 -4.36 -34.96 18.08
N ASN A 217 -5.35 -34.85 18.98
CA ASN A 217 -6.73 -34.48 18.67
C ASN A 217 -7.54 -35.52 17.85
N ILE A 218 -7.11 -36.77 17.81
CA ILE A 218 -7.91 -37.89 17.35
C ILE A 218 -8.30 -38.73 18.58
N THR A 219 -9.58 -38.75 18.91
CA THR A 219 -10.17 -39.59 19.95
C THR A 219 -10.52 -40.98 19.40
N ILE A 220 -10.72 -41.98 20.26
CA ILE A 220 -11.12 -43.34 19.87
C ILE A 220 -12.36 -43.30 18.96
N SER A 221 -13.44 -42.64 19.40
CA SER A 221 -14.67 -42.50 18.61
C SER A 221 -14.47 -41.83 17.25
N LYS A 222 -13.57 -40.86 17.19
CA LYS A 222 -13.22 -40.19 15.93
C LYS A 222 -12.38 -41.08 15.01
N ALA A 223 -11.46 -41.86 15.56
CA ALA A 223 -10.67 -42.86 14.82
C ALA A 223 -11.54 -43.94 14.21
N GLU A 224 -12.44 -44.55 15.01
CA GLU A 224 -13.42 -45.55 14.54
C GLU A 224 -14.28 -44.99 13.39
N LYS A 225 -14.77 -43.75 13.55
CA LYS A 225 -15.57 -43.09 12.51
C LYS A 225 -14.79 -42.89 11.23
N ILE A 226 -13.55 -42.38 11.32
CA ILE A 226 -12.69 -42.16 10.15
C ILE A 226 -12.38 -43.45 9.42
N ILE A 227 -12.12 -44.56 10.17
CA ILE A 227 -11.88 -45.88 9.59
C ILE A 227 -13.13 -46.43 8.91
N ALA A 228 -14.30 -46.32 9.56
CA ALA A 228 -15.56 -46.79 8.99
C ALA A 228 -15.92 -46.06 7.69
N GLU A 229 -15.74 -44.75 7.67
CA GLU A 229 -15.94 -43.91 6.47
C GLU A 229 -14.94 -44.23 5.36
N ALA A 230 -13.68 -44.53 5.71
CA ALA A 230 -12.66 -44.90 4.74
C ALA A 230 -12.95 -46.26 4.07
N LYS A 231 -13.53 -47.26 4.83
CA LYS A 231 -13.95 -48.53 4.27
C LYS A 231 -15.08 -48.42 3.24
N GLN A 232 -15.87 -47.36 3.32
CA GLN A 232 -16.98 -47.09 2.38
C GLN A 232 -16.59 -46.01 1.33
N SER A 233 -15.31 -45.67 1.25
CA SER A 233 -14.86 -44.61 0.36
C SER A 233 -14.89 -45.03 -1.10
N VAL A 234 -15.32 -44.10 -1.96
CA VAL A 234 -15.30 -44.22 -3.43
C VAL A 234 -13.99 -43.71 -4.05
N ALA A 235 -12.90 -43.77 -3.29
CA ALA A 235 -11.60 -43.30 -3.76
C ALA A 235 -11.16 -44.00 -5.06
N CYS A 236 -10.73 -43.24 -6.05
CA CYS A 236 -10.30 -43.74 -7.36
C CYS A 236 -8.78 -43.78 -7.55
N SER A 237 -8.01 -43.12 -6.67
CA SER A 237 -6.54 -42.98 -6.78
C SER A 237 -5.88 -43.38 -5.46
N THR A 238 -5.54 -44.67 -5.34
CA THR A 238 -4.91 -45.23 -4.11
C THR A 238 -3.54 -45.88 -4.40
N ASP A 239 -2.99 -45.62 -5.58
CA ASP A 239 -1.71 -46.12 -6.06
C ASP A 239 -0.50 -45.51 -5.33
N ALA A 240 0.68 -46.12 -5.51
CA ALA A 240 1.91 -45.74 -4.85
C ALA A 240 2.37 -44.30 -5.21
N PHE A 241 2.12 -43.83 -6.43
CA PHE A 241 2.49 -42.46 -6.85
C PHE A 241 1.60 -41.42 -6.15
N THR A 242 0.31 -41.67 -6.07
CA THR A 242 -0.64 -40.80 -5.35
C THR A 242 -0.27 -40.73 -3.86
N LYS A 243 0.04 -41.86 -3.22
CA LYS A 243 0.52 -41.90 -1.81
C LYS A 243 1.75 -41.02 -1.63
N ARG A 244 2.78 -41.23 -2.45
CA ARG A 244 4.02 -40.46 -2.38
C ARG A 244 3.78 -38.99 -2.58
N THR A 245 2.96 -38.60 -3.55
CA THR A 245 2.65 -37.20 -3.84
C THR A 245 1.96 -36.53 -2.67
N ILE A 246 0.98 -37.17 -2.02
CA ILE A 246 0.30 -36.65 -0.83
C ILE A 246 1.29 -36.47 0.31
N ILE A 247 2.14 -37.47 0.59
CA ILE A 247 3.13 -37.40 1.67
C ILE A 247 4.11 -36.23 1.44
N GLU A 248 4.63 -36.09 0.22
CA GLU A 248 5.58 -35.02 -0.10
C GLU A 248 4.94 -33.62 0.04
N ILE A 249 3.76 -33.40 -0.53
CA ILE A 249 3.06 -32.12 -0.42
C ILE A 249 2.70 -31.80 1.03
N ALA A 250 2.18 -32.78 1.78
CA ALA A 250 1.82 -32.58 3.19
C ALA A 250 3.05 -32.28 4.06
N SER A 251 4.17 -32.96 3.81
CA SER A 251 5.44 -32.71 4.50
C SER A 251 5.99 -31.33 4.19
N GLN A 252 5.93 -30.88 2.94
CA GLN A 252 6.33 -29.51 2.57
C GLN A 252 5.44 -28.45 3.23
N ILE A 253 4.12 -28.68 3.31
CA ILE A 253 3.20 -27.78 4.01
C ILE A 253 3.57 -27.70 5.50
N LYS A 254 3.88 -28.81 6.14
CA LYS A 254 4.29 -28.87 7.55
C LYS A 254 5.58 -28.06 7.78
N THR A 255 6.59 -28.29 6.96
CA THR A 255 7.86 -27.55 7.00
C THR A 255 7.66 -26.05 6.79
N LEU A 256 6.84 -25.66 5.80
CA LEU A 256 6.54 -24.24 5.55
C LEU A 256 5.78 -23.61 6.73
N ASP A 257 4.87 -24.33 7.40
CA ASP A 257 4.17 -23.81 8.58
C ASP A 257 5.14 -23.52 9.73
N GLU A 258 6.11 -24.39 9.96
CA GLU A 258 7.15 -24.22 10.98
C GLU A 258 8.11 -23.08 10.62
N THR A 259 8.57 -23.02 9.37
CA THR A 259 9.44 -21.95 8.87
C THR A 259 8.74 -20.59 8.98
N ILE A 260 7.50 -20.47 8.51
CA ILE A 260 6.73 -19.22 8.59
C ILE A 260 6.57 -18.77 10.04
N LYS A 261 6.34 -19.71 10.96
CA LYS A 261 6.21 -19.40 12.39
C LYS A 261 7.52 -18.87 12.95
N ASN A 262 8.61 -19.62 12.78
CA ASN A 262 9.94 -19.28 13.32
C ASN A 262 10.46 -17.96 12.75
N ASP A 263 10.32 -17.77 11.44
CA ASP A 263 10.74 -16.53 10.78
C ASP A 263 9.90 -15.32 11.20
N THR A 264 8.61 -15.50 11.45
CA THR A 264 7.74 -14.44 11.96
C THR A 264 8.14 -14.04 13.38
N GLU A 265 8.44 -15.02 14.25
CA GLU A 265 8.94 -14.78 15.60
C GLU A 265 10.33 -14.10 15.58
N PHE A 266 11.21 -14.49 14.67
CA PHE A 266 12.49 -13.85 14.48
C PHE A 266 12.33 -12.35 14.13
N VAL A 267 11.49 -12.02 13.14
CA VAL A 267 11.23 -10.62 12.75
C VAL A 267 10.62 -9.82 13.90
N GLU A 268 9.71 -10.43 14.67
CA GLU A 268 9.11 -9.81 15.85
C GLU A 268 10.17 -9.46 16.89
N ASN A 269 11.06 -10.40 17.20
CA ASN A 269 12.13 -10.23 18.18
C ASN A 269 13.13 -9.15 17.73
N GLU A 270 13.50 -9.13 16.44
CA GLU A 270 14.37 -8.08 15.89
C GLU A 270 13.74 -6.68 16.00
N LEU A 271 12.46 -6.55 15.71
CA LEU A 271 11.73 -5.28 15.87
C LEU A 271 11.65 -4.85 17.34
N LYS A 272 11.43 -5.78 18.27
CA LYS A 272 11.34 -5.51 19.72
C LYS A 272 12.66 -5.10 20.35
N LYS A 273 13.81 -5.36 19.72
CA LYS A 273 15.11 -4.80 20.18
C LYS A 273 15.09 -3.27 20.23
N SER A 274 14.31 -2.63 19.39
CA SER A 274 14.03 -1.20 19.49
C SER A 274 12.77 -0.97 20.31
N LYS A 275 12.90 -0.29 21.47
CA LYS A 275 11.76 0.07 22.31
C LYS A 275 10.64 0.75 21.52
N LYS A 276 11.01 1.66 20.61
CA LYS A 276 10.05 2.37 19.75
C LYS A 276 9.18 1.42 18.95
N PHE A 277 9.76 0.39 18.29
CA PHE A 277 8.98 -0.55 17.50
C PHE A 277 8.19 -1.53 18.36
N GLY A 278 8.73 -1.93 19.51
CA GLY A 278 8.00 -2.72 20.51
C GLY A 278 6.72 -2.02 20.97
N ASP A 279 6.83 -0.75 21.37
CA ASP A 279 5.68 0.07 21.76
C ASP A 279 4.67 0.24 20.62
N GLN A 280 5.14 0.45 19.40
CA GLN A 280 4.28 0.57 18.22
C GLN A 280 3.51 -0.72 17.92
N ILE A 281 4.11 -1.90 18.10
CA ILE A 281 3.42 -3.19 17.95
C ILE A 281 2.28 -3.30 18.96
N GLU A 282 2.54 -2.98 20.24
CA GLU A 282 1.51 -3.05 21.29
C GLU A 282 0.41 -2.00 21.10
N ILE A 283 0.76 -0.82 20.62
CA ILE A 283 -0.22 0.20 20.24
C ILE A 283 -1.12 -0.34 19.12
N LEU A 284 -0.56 -0.89 18.06
CA LEU A 284 -1.34 -1.43 16.93
C LEU A 284 -2.25 -2.59 17.35
N LYS A 285 -1.77 -3.49 18.21
CA LYS A 285 -2.55 -4.62 18.74
C LYS A 285 -3.77 -4.19 19.57
N SER A 286 -3.77 -2.99 20.11
CA SER A 286 -4.94 -2.45 20.81
C SER A 286 -6.14 -2.19 19.89
N PHE A 287 -5.93 -2.11 18.56
CA PHE A 287 -7.01 -2.03 17.59
C PHE A 287 -7.60 -3.41 17.30
N ILE A 288 -8.89 -3.60 17.60
CA ILE A 288 -9.58 -4.88 17.39
C ILE A 288 -9.53 -5.28 15.91
N GLY A 289 -8.90 -6.40 15.63
CA GLY A 289 -8.67 -6.91 14.28
C GLY A 289 -7.20 -6.89 13.84
N ILE A 290 -6.30 -6.29 14.63
CA ILE A 290 -4.85 -6.33 14.38
C ILE A 290 -4.20 -7.34 15.34
N ASN A 291 -3.59 -8.37 14.78
CA ASN A 291 -2.71 -9.30 15.48
C ASN A 291 -1.23 -8.91 15.28
N THR A 292 -0.32 -9.57 15.98
CA THR A 292 1.13 -9.32 15.90
C THR A 292 1.65 -9.34 14.46
N VAL A 293 1.27 -10.34 13.67
CA VAL A 293 1.70 -10.49 12.27
C VAL A 293 1.25 -9.30 11.41
N SER A 294 0.01 -8.85 11.59
CA SER A 294 -0.52 -7.68 10.89
C SER A 294 0.16 -6.38 11.35
N ALA A 295 0.46 -6.27 12.65
CA ALA A 295 1.18 -5.11 13.20
C ALA A 295 2.59 -5.00 12.61
N ILE A 296 3.33 -6.11 12.58
CA ILE A 296 4.66 -6.19 11.95
C ILE A 296 4.57 -5.78 10.48
N GLY A 297 3.64 -6.38 9.72
CA GLY A 297 3.46 -6.06 8.31
C GLY A 297 3.14 -4.58 8.07
N ILE A 298 2.30 -3.96 8.90
CA ILE A 298 1.99 -2.52 8.86
C ILE A 298 3.26 -1.68 9.09
N LEU A 299 4.04 -1.99 10.13
CA LEU A 299 5.24 -1.23 10.47
C LEU A 299 6.29 -1.31 9.36
N LEU A 300 6.50 -2.49 8.80
CA LEU A 300 7.46 -2.69 7.72
C LEU A 300 7.02 -1.98 6.42
N GLU A 301 5.72 -1.98 6.09
CA GLU A 301 5.20 -1.27 4.91
C GLU A 301 5.18 0.26 5.10
N ILE A 302 4.92 0.75 6.31
CA ILE A 302 4.97 2.18 6.64
C ILE A 302 6.41 2.68 6.72
N GLY A 303 7.32 1.88 7.27
CA GLY A 303 8.68 2.31 7.62
C GLY A 303 8.65 3.30 8.79
N SER A 304 8.74 4.59 8.51
CA SER A 304 8.61 5.65 9.50
C SER A 304 7.32 6.44 9.31
N ILE A 305 6.53 6.63 10.37
CA ILE A 305 5.28 7.39 10.31
C ILE A 305 5.54 8.89 10.08
N GLU A 306 6.70 9.38 10.50
CA GLU A 306 7.09 10.78 10.37
C GLU A 306 7.27 11.22 8.92
N ARG A 307 7.53 10.28 8.01
CA ARG A 307 7.61 10.56 6.56
C ARG A 307 6.30 11.08 5.97
N PHE A 308 5.17 10.82 6.63
CA PHE A 308 3.86 11.26 6.15
C PHE A 308 3.41 12.53 6.88
N LYS A 309 3.39 13.66 6.16
CA LYS A 309 2.95 14.96 6.68
C LYS A 309 1.47 14.99 7.08
N SER A 310 0.65 14.10 6.54
CA SER A 310 -0.80 14.06 6.79
C SER A 310 -1.40 12.68 6.52
N VAL A 311 -2.58 12.44 7.09
CA VAL A 311 -3.43 11.28 6.79
C VAL A 311 -3.70 11.13 5.29
N LYS A 312 -3.89 12.24 4.57
CA LYS A 312 -4.11 12.22 3.12
C LYS A 312 -2.89 11.69 2.38
N ALA A 313 -1.69 12.05 2.83
CA ALA A 313 -0.44 11.59 2.22
C ALA A 313 -0.27 10.07 2.33
N ILE A 314 -0.51 9.48 3.51
CA ILE A 314 -0.40 8.02 3.71
C ILE A 314 -1.49 7.26 2.93
N CYS A 315 -2.72 7.77 2.88
CA CYS A 315 -3.80 7.14 2.11
C CYS A 315 -3.51 7.18 0.60
N CYS A 316 -2.93 8.27 0.09
CA CYS A 316 -2.48 8.37 -1.30
C CYS A 316 -1.33 7.41 -1.59
N TYR A 317 -0.34 7.32 -0.71
CA TYR A 317 0.83 6.46 -0.86
C TYR A 317 0.45 4.98 -1.00
N PHE A 318 -0.53 4.52 -0.23
CA PHE A 318 -1.03 3.13 -0.31
C PHE A 318 -2.18 2.91 -1.29
N GLY A 319 -2.59 3.96 -2.03
CA GLY A 319 -3.62 3.87 -3.08
C GLY A 319 -5.03 3.60 -2.56
N LEU A 320 -5.32 4.04 -1.33
CA LEU A 320 -6.64 3.92 -0.68
C LEU A 320 -7.52 5.14 -0.87
N HIS A 321 -7.10 6.11 -1.67
CA HIS A 321 -7.91 7.28 -1.98
C HIS A 321 -8.82 7.01 -3.20
N PRO A 322 -9.99 7.67 -3.26
CA PRO A 322 -10.85 7.57 -4.43
C PRO A 322 -10.22 8.29 -5.62
N LYS A 323 -10.23 7.64 -6.78
CA LYS A 323 -9.87 8.24 -8.07
C LYS A 323 -11.15 8.50 -8.86
N PHE A 324 -11.30 9.71 -9.35
CA PHE A 324 -12.41 10.11 -10.22
C PHE A 324 -11.87 10.95 -11.36
N LYS A 325 -12.55 10.87 -12.49
CA LYS A 325 -12.32 11.75 -13.64
C LYS A 325 -13.51 12.68 -13.76
N GLN A 326 -13.24 13.97 -13.75
CA GLN A 326 -14.23 15.00 -13.99
C GLN A 326 -13.84 15.78 -15.23
N SER A 327 -14.73 15.82 -16.20
CA SER A 327 -14.60 16.65 -17.40
C SER A 327 -15.90 17.40 -17.60
N GLY A 328 -15.84 18.71 -17.47
CA GLY A 328 -17.05 19.55 -17.42
C GLY A 328 -17.98 19.09 -16.29
N ASP A 329 -19.24 18.82 -16.63
CA ASP A 329 -20.28 18.35 -15.68
C ASP A 329 -20.32 16.83 -15.47
N LYS A 330 -19.52 16.07 -16.21
CA LYS A 330 -19.49 14.61 -16.09
C LYS A 330 -18.44 14.18 -15.11
N THR A 331 -18.86 13.50 -14.03
CA THR A 331 -17.96 12.77 -13.12
C THR A 331 -18.10 11.28 -13.42
N SER A 332 -17.03 10.63 -13.83
CA SER A 332 -17.01 9.21 -14.13
C SER A 332 -16.10 8.44 -13.18
N GLY A 333 -16.52 7.22 -12.81
CA GLY A 333 -15.68 6.19 -12.23
C GLY A 333 -15.04 6.55 -10.88
N VAL A 334 -15.87 6.71 -9.82
CA VAL A 334 -15.33 6.76 -8.46
C VAL A 334 -14.95 5.37 -8.03
N HIS A 335 -13.65 5.08 -8.03
CA HIS A 335 -13.09 3.81 -7.56
C HIS A 335 -11.81 4.04 -6.78
N MET A 336 -11.41 3.05 -5.99
CA MET A 336 -10.13 3.10 -5.26
C MET A 336 -8.97 3.16 -6.25
N SER A 337 -8.01 4.07 -6.03
CA SER A 337 -6.86 4.29 -6.92
C SER A 337 -6.03 3.03 -7.15
N LYS A 338 -5.83 2.20 -6.12
CA LYS A 338 -4.97 1.00 -6.10
C LYS A 338 -3.49 1.25 -6.48
N GLN A 339 -3.09 2.51 -6.70
CA GLN A 339 -1.71 2.90 -6.95
C GLN A 339 -0.94 2.96 -5.62
N GLY A 340 0.00 2.04 -5.41
CA GLY A 340 0.76 1.88 -4.17
C GLY A 340 0.88 0.42 -3.73
N SER A 341 1.38 0.16 -2.53
CA SER A 341 1.64 -1.19 -2.02
C SER A 341 0.40 -2.09 -2.03
N LYS A 342 0.47 -3.17 -2.80
CA LYS A 342 -0.55 -4.24 -2.80
C LYS A 342 -0.60 -4.94 -1.44
N THR A 343 0.56 -5.17 -0.84
CA THR A 343 0.70 -5.84 0.46
C THR A 343 -0.04 -5.08 1.56
N MET A 344 0.17 -3.76 1.66
CA MET A 344 -0.53 -2.95 2.66
C MET A 344 -2.05 -3.01 2.49
N ARG A 345 -2.55 -2.97 1.25
CA ARG A 345 -4.00 -3.10 1.01
C ARG A 345 -4.54 -4.48 1.37
N GLU A 346 -3.76 -5.55 1.16
CA GLU A 346 -4.12 -6.91 1.56
C GLU A 346 -4.19 -7.05 3.09
N ILE A 347 -3.19 -6.53 3.80
CA ILE A 347 -3.17 -6.49 5.27
C ILE A 347 -4.40 -5.73 5.79
N LEU A 348 -4.65 -4.54 5.27
CA LEU A 348 -5.79 -3.71 5.67
C LEU A 348 -7.13 -4.35 5.34
N PHE A 349 -7.24 -5.06 4.22
CA PHE A 349 -8.45 -5.79 3.86
C PHE A 349 -8.77 -6.88 4.90
N ASN A 350 -7.77 -7.66 5.29
CA ASN A 350 -7.94 -8.74 6.28
C ASN A 350 -8.28 -8.17 7.67
N ILE A 351 -7.61 -7.12 8.11
CA ILE A 351 -7.92 -6.42 9.35
C ILE A 351 -9.34 -5.88 9.31
N THR A 352 -9.73 -5.23 8.23
CA THR A 352 -11.04 -4.60 8.08
C THR A 352 -12.17 -5.64 8.10
N LYS A 353 -11.99 -6.81 7.49
CA LYS A 353 -12.96 -7.91 7.57
C LYS A 353 -13.24 -8.33 9.01
N CYS A 354 -12.19 -8.47 9.81
CA CYS A 354 -12.33 -8.75 11.24
C CYS A 354 -12.97 -7.57 11.99
N ALA A 355 -12.51 -6.35 11.71
CA ALA A 355 -12.97 -5.14 12.37
C ALA A 355 -14.45 -4.81 12.08
N ILE A 356 -14.98 -5.14 10.92
CA ILE A 356 -16.42 -5.00 10.60
C ILE A 356 -17.28 -5.81 11.57
N VAL A 357 -16.80 -6.96 12.04
CA VAL A 357 -17.54 -7.81 12.97
C VAL A 357 -17.38 -7.34 14.41
N TYR A 358 -16.15 -7.04 14.82
CA TYR A 358 -15.81 -6.88 16.25
C TYR A 358 -15.47 -5.44 16.69
N ASN A 359 -15.13 -4.54 15.77
CA ASN A 359 -14.76 -3.17 16.13
C ASN A 359 -15.96 -2.22 15.96
N PRO A 360 -16.47 -1.57 17.01
CA PRO A 360 -17.70 -0.78 16.95
C PRO A 360 -17.60 0.38 15.96
N VAL A 361 -16.44 1.04 15.87
CA VAL A 361 -16.21 2.20 14.98
C VAL A 361 -16.27 1.81 13.50
N ILE A 362 -15.66 0.66 13.15
CA ILE A 362 -15.63 0.18 11.78
C ILE A 362 -16.97 -0.45 11.41
N LYS A 363 -17.60 -1.19 12.32
CA LYS A 363 -18.94 -1.77 12.15
C LYS A 363 -19.97 -0.70 11.81
N THR A 364 -20.09 0.33 12.66
CA THR A 364 -21.01 1.46 12.41
C THR A 364 -20.75 2.15 11.08
N THR A 365 -19.47 2.31 10.70
CA THR A 365 -19.11 2.91 9.41
C THR A 365 -19.57 2.02 8.25
N TYR A 366 -19.38 0.71 8.34
CA TYR A 366 -19.77 -0.26 7.32
C TYR A 366 -21.30 -0.28 7.13
N GLU A 367 -22.05 -0.43 8.23
CA GLU A 367 -23.51 -0.46 8.23
C GLU A 367 -24.09 0.82 7.64
N LYS A 368 -23.57 1.99 8.06
CA LYS A 368 -23.94 3.28 7.49
C LYS A 368 -23.72 3.32 5.96
N LYS A 369 -22.60 2.80 5.46
CA LYS A 369 -22.33 2.82 4.00
C LYS A 369 -23.22 1.86 3.22
N LEU A 370 -23.62 0.76 3.81
CA LEU A 370 -24.62 -0.15 3.21
C LEU A 370 -26.00 0.49 3.17
N SER A 371 -26.44 1.18 4.24
CA SER A 371 -27.73 1.88 4.29
C SER A 371 -27.79 3.06 3.28
N GLU A 372 -26.63 3.66 2.96
CA GLU A 372 -26.50 4.67 1.89
C GLU A 372 -26.52 4.04 0.46
N GLY A 373 -26.78 2.73 0.30
CA GLY A 373 -26.86 2.04 -0.99
C GLY A 373 -25.52 1.61 -1.60
N MET A 374 -24.43 1.64 -0.82
CA MET A 374 -23.11 1.26 -1.33
C MET A 374 -22.96 -0.26 -1.38
N SER A 375 -22.32 -0.80 -2.43
CA SER A 375 -22.01 -2.23 -2.51
C SER A 375 -21.09 -2.69 -1.40
N LYS A 376 -21.20 -3.96 -0.97
CA LYS A 376 -20.38 -4.55 0.13
C LYS A 376 -18.87 -4.31 -0.06
N MET A 377 -18.34 -4.54 -1.27
CA MET A 377 -16.92 -4.35 -1.56
C MET A 377 -16.49 -2.88 -1.52
N ALA A 378 -17.34 -1.97 -1.98
CA ALA A 378 -17.08 -0.53 -1.91
C ALA A 378 -17.10 -0.05 -0.44
N ALA A 379 -18.06 -0.52 0.36
CA ALA A 379 -18.14 -0.22 1.79
C ALA A 379 -16.89 -0.72 2.55
N ILE A 380 -16.40 -1.94 2.24
CA ILE A 380 -15.12 -2.44 2.77
C ILE A 380 -13.96 -1.50 2.39
N GLY A 381 -13.92 -1.00 1.15
CA GLY A 381 -12.89 -0.04 0.73
C GLY A 381 -12.90 1.25 1.54
N VAL A 382 -14.07 1.78 1.88
CA VAL A 382 -14.22 2.95 2.76
C VAL A 382 -13.75 2.62 4.19
N CYS A 383 -14.08 1.44 4.70
CA CYS A 383 -13.63 0.97 6.01
C CYS A 383 -12.11 0.79 6.06
N MET A 384 -11.48 0.25 5.01
CA MET A 384 -10.01 0.16 4.89
C MET A 384 -9.35 1.55 4.98
N HIS A 385 -9.91 2.53 4.27
CA HIS A 385 -9.43 3.91 4.35
C HIS A 385 -9.57 4.47 5.77
N LYS A 386 -10.70 4.22 6.45
CA LYS A 386 -10.91 4.65 7.84
C LYS A 386 -9.94 3.94 8.80
N THR A 387 -9.73 2.63 8.64
CA THR A 387 -8.78 1.86 9.43
C THR A 387 -7.36 2.42 9.30
N LEU A 388 -6.89 2.73 8.08
CA LEU A 388 -5.57 3.34 7.89
C LEU A 388 -5.46 4.73 8.54
N ARG A 389 -6.53 5.53 8.52
CA ARG A 389 -6.56 6.82 9.19
C ARG A 389 -6.41 6.69 10.72
N ILE A 390 -7.07 5.69 11.30
CA ILE A 390 -6.96 5.40 12.75
C ILE A 390 -5.54 4.93 13.06
N ILE A 391 -4.99 3.98 12.30
CA ILE A 391 -3.61 3.50 12.45
C ILE A 391 -2.61 4.66 12.38
N TYR A 392 -2.77 5.57 11.41
CA TYR A 392 -1.93 6.76 11.33
C TYR A 392 -1.99 7.61 12.60
N GLY A 393 -3.19 7.86 13.12
CA GLY A 393 -3.37 8.63 14.36
C GLY A 393 -2.72 7.95 15.57
N MET A 394 -2.93 6.64 15.71
CA MET A 394 -2.34 5.84 16.80
C MET A 394 -0.81 5.89 16.79
N LEU A 395 -0.18 5.67 15.63
CA LEU A 395 1.28 5.69 15.47
C LEU A 395 1.86 7.10 15.60
N LYS A 396 1.16 8.12 15.07
CA LYS A 396 1.64 9.51 15.11
C LYS A 396 1.65 10.10 16.51
N HIS A 397 0.66 9.73 17.32
CA HIS A 397 0.51 10.21 18.69
C HIS A 397 0.97 9.21 19.75
N MET A 398 1.48 8.03 19.31
CA MET A 398 1.88 6.94 20.21
C MET A 398 0.80 6.58 21.23
N GLN A 399 -0.45 6.47 20.77
CA GLN A 399 -1.62 6.22 21.62
C GLN A 399 -2.34 4.94 21.23
N LYS A 400 -2.78 4.16 22.22
CA LYS A 400 -3.65 3.00 22.02
C LYS A 400 -4.98 3.41 21.40
N PHE A 401 -5.63 2.45 20.74
CA PHE A 401 -6.94 2.67 20.13
C PHE A 401 -7.99 3.09 21.19
N ASN A 402 -8.65 4.22 20.93
CA ASN A 402 -9.76 4.72 21.74
C ASN A 402 -10.95 5.04 20.79
N PRO A 403 -12.10 4.34 20.92
CA PRO A 403 -13.28 4.58 20.09
C PRO A 403 -13.90 5.96 20.30
N ASP A 404 -13.72 6.60 21.45
CA ASP A 404 -14.33 7.91 21.76
C ASP A 404 -13.70 9.04 20.94
N ILE A 405 -12.42 8.91 20.56
CA ILE A 405 -11.76 9.87 19.66
C ILE A 405 -12.51 9.98 18.32
N ASP A 406 -13.06 8.88 17.82
CA ASP A 406 -13.83 8.89 16.56
C ASP A 406 -15.14 9.65 16.73
N LYS A 407 -15.84 9.50 17.85
CA LYS A 407 -17.04 10.26 18.18
C LYS A 407 -16.76 11.76 18.23
N LEU A 408 -15.72 12.16 18.99
CA LEU A 408 -15.29 13.56 19.07
C LEU A 408 -14.92 14.15 17.69
N ASN A 409 -14.25 13.38 16.84
CA ASN A 409 -13.90 13.80 15.48
C ASN A 409 -15.16 13.91 14.58
N ALA A 410 -16.15 13.05 14.74
CA ALA A 410 -17.42 13.12 14.03
C ALA A 410 -18.20 14.38 14.43
N GLU A 411 -18.28 14.71 15.73
CA GLU A 411 -18.91 15.93 16.23
C GLU A 411 -18.21 17.20 15.73
N ARG A 412 -16.88 17.24 15.79
CA ARG A 412 -16.08 18.35 15.23
C ARG A 412 -16.33 18.55 13.74
N SER A 413 -16.47 17.44 13.01
CA SER A 413 -16.76 17.47 11.57
C SER A 413 -18.18 17.96 11.29
N ALA A 414 -19.17 17.54 12.09
CA ALA A 414 -20.55 17.99 11.98
C ALA A 414 -20.66 19.51 12.24
N LYS A 415 -20.02 20.02 13.32
CA LYS A 415 -19.94 21.46 13.60
C LYS A 415 -19.29 22.26 12.47
N LYS A 416 -18.20 21.73 11.85
CA LYS A 416 -17.56 22.38 10.69
C LYS A 416 -18.46 22.42 9.47
N ILE A 417 -19.28 21.38 9.24
CA ILE A 417 -20.24 21.33 8.13
C ILE A 417 -21.38 22.32 8.38
N GLN A 418 -21.88 22.41 9.59
CA GLN A 418 -22.92 23.36 9.98
C GLN A 418 -22.46 24.81 9.84
N ASN A 419 -21.23 25.12 10.29
CA ASN A 419 -20.63 26.43 10.09
C ASN A 419 -20.37 26.77 8.60
N LYS A 420 -20.06 25.75 7.77
CA LYS A 420 -19.94 25.95 6.31
C LYS A 420 -21.30 26.12 5.59
N LYS A 421 -22.38 25.50 6.08
CA LYS A 421 -23.73 25.72 5.54
C LYS A 421 -24.21 27.14 5.84
N ASN A 422 -23.81 27.71 6.98
CA ASN A 422 -24.12 29.10 7.33
C ASN A 422 -23.29 30.14 6.55
N LEU A 423 -22.10 29.76 6.01
CA LEU A 423 -21.40 30.52 4.96
C LEU A 423 -22.05 30.14 3.61
N SER A 424 -23.03 30.93 3.22
CA SER A 424 -23.94 30.69 2.09
C SER A 424 -23.24 30.10 0.86
N ILE A 425 -23.93 29.15 0.20
CA ILE A 425 -23.61 28.58 -1.10
C ILE A 425 -23.22 29.66 -2.13
N ALA A 426 -23.76 30.85 -2.01
CA ALA A 426 -23.46 32.05 -2.79
C ALA A 426 -21.99 32.48 -2.72
N ASN A 427 -21.32 32.35 -1.57
CA ASN A 427 -19.89 32.71 -1.45
C ASN A 427 -18.96 31.67 -2.07
N THR A 428 -19.34 30.40 -2.05
CA THR A 428 -18.52 29.33 -2.66
C THR A 428 -18.57 29.35 -4.20
N ILE A 429 -19.66 29.80 -4.77
CA ILE A 429 -19.83 29.98 -6.22
C ILE A 429 -19.13 31.26 -6.69
N LYS A 430 -19.21 32.36 -5.92
CA LYS A 430 -18.53 33.63 -6.22
C LYS A 430 -17.00 33.51 -6.26
N VAL A 431 -16.38 32.68 -5.40
CA VAL A 431 -14.90 32.52 -5.35
C VAL A 431 -14.33 31.79 -6.58
N ARG A 432 -15.12 31.05 -7.33
CA ARG A 432 -14.67 30.36 -8.55
C ARG A 432 -14.92 31.13 -9.85
N ARG A 433 -15.71 32.18 -9.81
CA ARG A 433 -16.10 32.93 -11.01
C ARG A 433 -15.71 34.38 -10.89
N TYR A 434 -14.74 34.82 -11.71
CA TYR A 434 -14.24 36.17 -11.72
C TYR A 434 -15.13 37.13 -12.51
N GLN A 435 -16.09 36.63 -13.30
CA GLN A 435 -17.00 37.43 -14.07
C GLN A 435 -18.46 37.08 -13.84
N PRO A 436 -19.40 38.00 -13.99
CA PRO A 436 -20.83 37.70 -13.95
C PRO A 436 -21.19 36.65 -14.98
N PHE A 437 -22.29 35.98 -14.72
CA PHE A 437 -22.82 34.97 -15.61
C PHE A 437 -23.37 35.65 -16.87
N ASP A 438 -22.86 35.27 -18.05
CA ASP A 438 -23.40 35.71 -19.33
C ASP A 438 -24.47 34.70 -19.80
N PRO A 439 -25.76 35.13 -19.91
CA PRO A 439 -26.84 34.25 -20.38
C PRO A 439 -26.68 33.85 -21.85
N SER A 440 -25.96 34.62 -22.66
CA SER A 440 -25.75 34.40 -24.10
C SER A 440 -24.62 33.37 -24.37
N SER A 441 -23.79 33.06 -23.37
CA SER A 441 -22.68 32.11 -23.56
C SER A 441 -23.17 30.73 -23.91
N PRO A 442 -22.60 30.04 -24.92
CA PRO A 442 -23.01 28.69 -25.31
C PRO A 442 -22.69 27.70 -24.19
N ILE A 443 -23.71 26.98 -23.73
CA ILE A 443 -23.60 26.02 -22.62
C ILE A 443 -24.20 24.68 -22.99
N SER A 444 -23.73 23.61 -22.34
CA SER A 444 -24.27 22.28 -22.53
C SER A 444 -25.76 22.20 -22.10
N ARG A 445 -26.54 21.33 -22.75
CA ARG A 445 -27.96 21.09 -22.41
C ARG A 445 -28.15 20.76 -20.92
N LYS A 446 -27.20 20.05 -20.33
CA LYS A 446 -27.23 19.67 -18.90
C LYS A 446 -26.99 20.89 -17.98
N GLN A 447 -26.11 21.78 -18.35
CA GLN A 447 -25.89 23.02 -17.60
C GLN A 447 -27.07 23.97 -17.73
N ASN A 448 -27.68 24.02 -18.90
CA ASN A 448 -28.88 24.82 -19.11
C ASN A 448 -30.06 24.31 -18.24
N LYS A 449 -30.23 22.98 -18.13
CA LYS A 449 -31.23 22.38 -17.24
C LYS A 449 -30.98 22.74 -15.77
N LYS A 450 -29.75 22.60 -15.30
CA LYS A 450 -29.35 23.00 -13.91
C LYS A 450 -29.58 24.48 -13.62
N ARG A 451 -29.37 25.34 -14.61
CA ARG A 451 -29.64 26.79 -14.47
C ARG A 451 -31.12 27.08 -14.34
N LYS A 452 -31.97 26.41 -15.15
CA LYS A 452 -33.41 26.53 -15.04
C LYS A 452 -33.92 26.04 -13.68
N GLU A 453 -33.41 24.93 -13.18
CA GLU A 453 -33.73 24.39 -11.84
C GLU A 453 -33.30 25.35 -10.69
N LEU A 454 -32.12 25.97 -10.78
CA LEU A 454 -31.67 26.97 -9.81
C LEU A 454 -32.48 28.27 -9.85
N ASN A 455 -32.88 28.74 -11.03
CA ASN A 455 -33.74 29.91 -11.15
C ASN A 455 -35.18 29.66 -10.64
N LEU A 456 -35.71 28.47 -10.85
CA LEU A 456 -37.01 28.06 -10.29
C LEU A 456 -36.98 28.03 -8.76
N SER A 457 -35.95 27.45 -8.15
CA SER A 457 -35.79 27.41 -6.68
C SER A 457 -35.58 28.79 -6.07
N GLN A 458 -35.01 29.77 -6.79
CA GLN A 458 -34.87 31.14 -6.35
C GLN A 458 -36.20 31.94 -6.49
N CYS A 459 -37.05 31.61 -7.46
CA CYS A 459 -38.39 32.19 -7.57
C CYS A 459 -39.33 31.69 -6.47
N GLU A 460 -39.22 30.42 -6.08
CA GLU A 460 -40.05 29.86 -4.99
C GLU A 460 -39.65 30.38 -3.60
N SER A 461 -38.40 30.78 -3.42
CA SER A 461 -37.91 31.34 -2.15
C SER A 461 -38.09 32.86 -1.97
N ASN A 462 -38.61 33.56 -3.00
CA ASN A 462 -38.86 35.00 -2.95
C ASN A 462 -40.14 35.39 -3.70
N PRO A 463 -41.34 35.26 -3.07
CA PRO A 463 -42.66 35.53 -3.73
C PRO A 463 -42.94 37.00 -4.01
N GLN A 464 -42.05 37.94 -3.65
CA GLN A 464 -42.33 39.38 -3.78
C GLN A 464 -41.84 40.05 -5.08
N ILE A 465 -41.37 39.32 -6.10
CA ILE A 465 -40.94 39.89 -7.39
C ILE A 465 -41.86 39.49 -8.54
N THR A 466 -43.13 39.24 -8.29
CA THR A 466 -44.11 39.12 -9.35
C THR A 466 -45.12 40.25 -9.33
N GLY A 467 -44.63 41.47 -9.65
CA GLY A 467 -45.51 42.63 -9.66
C GLY A 467 -44.92 43.84 -10.35
N SER A 468 -44.49 43.76 -11.62
CA SER A 468 -44.52 44.88 -12.53
C SER A 468 -44.54 44.40 -13.97
N LYS A 469 -45.74 44.34 -14.49
CA LYS A 469 -45.94 44.38 -15.96
C LYS A 469 -45.56 45.76 -16.44
N ASN A 470 -44.41 45.90 -17.04
CA ASN A 470 -44.10 47.08 -17.86
C ASN A 470 -44.58 46.77 -19.29
N SER A 471 -45.69 47.36 -19.62
CA SER A 471 -46.18 47.63 -20.98
C SER A 471 -45.17 48.47 -21.74
N PHE A 472 -44.64 47.96 -22.83
CA PHE A 472 -43.96 48.78 -23.83
C PHE A 472 -44.96 49.45 -24.72
N PRO A 473 -44.85 50.78 -25.00
CA PRO A 473 -45.69 51.42 -26.02
C PRO A 473 -45.12 51.07 -27.41
N VAL A 474 -46.02 50.61 -28.26
CA VAL A 474 -45.84 50.55 -29.71
C VAL A 474 -45.91 52.00 -30.20
N SER A 475 -44.85 52.50 -30.82
CA SER A 475 -44.84 53.71 -31.61
C SER A 475 -44.58 53.36 -33.07
N SER A 476 -45.50 53.79 -33.85
CA SER A 476 -45.64 53.90 -35.29
C SER A 476 -44.35 54.09 -36.09
#